data_952143f92459482f3a17a9f5e492f2d0
#
_entry.id   952143f92459482f3a17a9f5e492f2d0
#
_cell.length_a   1.000
_cell.length_b   1.000
_cell.length_c   1.000
_cell.angle_alpha   90.00
_cell.angle_beta   90.00
_cell.angle_gamma   90.00
#
_symmetry.space_group_name_H-M   'P 1'
#
loop_
_entity.id
_entity.type
_entity.pdbx_description
1 polymer ?
#
loop_
_entity_poly.entity_id
_entity_poly.type
_entity_poly.pdbx_seq_one_letter_code
_entity_poly.pdbx_strand_id
1 'polypeptide(L)'
;MAASKSMDFPNAKKSSYAAQVEQSQSSPYQENTLSFLPVPGPQGPQGPAGRDGKDGKDGKEGPQGPEGKTGPKGIQGPNGKDGKSSLSSSGQQAGWASYFNGSPSDIRLGATKGIDGWVNLQMVSGESNEEFLPSDCVSFWNSHSKMLNFKGLNVGAQVFITYNFELTTFNTNTEVWLRTFFPSHEQEVASLIGSFKYQHVYNISFTQQIFIENQKMWGNGAVPQLRTDYDASVILNSVYVSVV
;
A
#
# COMPACT_ATOMS: atom_id res chain seq x y z
N MET A 1 44.20 50.71 8.66
CA MET A 1 44.77 49.77 9.65
C MET A 1 43.63 49.30 10.54
N ALA A 2 43.04 48.17 10.30
CA ALA A 2 42.06 47.53 11.16
C ALA A 2 42.46 46.06 11.30
N ALA A 3 42.77 45.67 12.52
CA ALA A 3 43.30 44.37 12.89
C ALA A 3 42.19 43.30 12.88
N SER A 4 42.42 42.21 12.19
CA SER A 4 41.60 41.01 12.23
C SER A 4 41.83 40.25 13.54
N LYS A 5 40.76 40.06 14.29
CA LYS A 5 40.72 39.25 15.51
C LYS A 5 40.42 37.81 15.14
N SER A 6 41.42 36.92 15.27
CA SER A 6 41.19 35.48 15.14
C SER A 6 40.44 34.97 16.37
N MET A 7 39.35 34.22 16.14
CA MET A 7 38.69 33.48 17.20
C MET A 7 39.32 32.11 17.33
N ASP A 8 39.94 31.86 18.48
CA ASP A 8 40.39 30.56 18.91
C ASP A 8 39.18 29.71 19.35
N PHE A 9 39.00 28.55 18.74
CA PHE A 9 38.02 27.54 19.21
C PHE A 9 38.70 26.63 20.25
N PRO A 10 38.09 26.38 21.40
CA PRO A 10 38.68 25.49 22.39
C PRO A 10 38.62 24.03 21.92
N ASN A 11 39.71 23.37 22.15
CA ASN A 11 40.09 22.01 21.87
C ASN A 11 38.99 21.00 22.35
N ALA A 12 38.31 20.32 21.41
CA ALA A 12 37.36 19.27 21.72
C ALA A 12 38.10 18.05 22.28
N LYS A 13 37.78 17.66 23.48
CA LYS A 13 38.25 16.44 24.13
C LYS A 13 37.94 15.25 23.24
N LYS A 14 38.96 14.53 22.81
CA LYS A 14 38.82 13.24 22.12
C LYS A 14 38.08 12.27 23.02
N SER A 15 36.95 11.81 22.55
CA SER A 15 36.11 10.82 23.21
C SER A 15 36.85 9.51 23.36
N SER A 16 36.82 8.94 24.58
CA SER A 16 37.42 7.68 25.00
C SER A 16 36.78 6.41 24.38
N TYR A 17 36.10 6.56 23.25
CA TYR A 17 35.43 5.43 22.56
C TYR A 17 36.40 4.59 21.69
N ALA A 18 37.58 5.05 21.39
CA ALA A 18 38.52 4.32 20.55
C ALA A 18 39.29 3.20 21.30
N ALA A 19 39.22 3.15 22.63
CA ALA A 19 39.97 2.18 23.45
C ALA A 19 39.19 0.92 23.84
N GLN A 20 37.94 0.78 23.44
CA GLN A 20 37.11 -0.39 23.77
C GLN A 20 36.82 -1.35 22.60
N VAL A 21 37.33 -1.06 21.41
CA VAL A 21 37.10 -1.91 20.21
C VAL A 21 38.23 -2.93 20.01
N GLU A 22 39.36 -2.84 20.72
CA GLU A 22 40.51 -3.75 20.51
C GLU A 22 40.56 -4.98 21.45
N GLN A 23 39.55 -5.22 22.30
CA GLN A 23 39.60 -6.37 23.23
C GLN A 23 38.51 -7.43 23.03
N SER A 24 37.87 -7.48 21.89
CA SER A 24 36.86 -8.52 21.60
C SER A 24 37.19 -9.36 20.35
N GLN A 25 38.46 -9.57 20.03
CA GLN A 25 38.86 -10.52 18.99
C GLN A 25 39.71 -11.67 19.57
N SER A 26 39.05 -12.53 20.33
CA SER A 26 39.52 -13.91 20.52
C SER A 26 38.28 -14.79 20.74
N SER A 27 37.59 -15.09 19.67
CA SER A 27 36.67 -16.23 19.61
C SER A 27 37.48 -17.41 19.08
N PRO A 28 37.63 -18.51 19.82
CA PRO A 28 38.25 -19.71 19.30
C PRO A 28 37.28 -20.34 18.28
N TYR A 29 37.68 -20.34 17.02
CA TYR A 29 37.05 -21.20 16.03
C TYR A 29 37.31 -22.65 16.49
N GLN A 30 36.25 -23.30 16.96
CA GLN A 30 36.26 -24.75 17.02
C GLN A 30 36.21 -25.26 15.59
N GLU A 31 37.27 -25.89 15.16
CA GLU A 31 37.25 -26.75 13.97
C GLU A 31 36.26 -27.87 14.18
N ASN A 32 35.05 -27.73 13.63
CA ASN A 32 34.16 -28.85 13.46
C ASN A 32 34.76 -29.75 12.37
N THR A 33 35.49 -30.72 12.79
CA THR A 33 35.85 -31.89 11.97
C THR A 33 34.54 -32.59 11.59
N LEU A 34 34.02 -32.27 10.41
CA LEU A 34 32.94 -33.03 9.78
C LEU A 34 33.50 -34.42 9.47
N SER A 35 33.14 -35.41 10.29
CA SER A 35 33.35 -36.80 9.95
C SER A 35 32.44 -37.13 8.78
N PHE A 36 33.03 -37.34 7.61
CA PHE A 36 32.32 -37.81 6.45
C PHE A 36 31.86 -39.27 6.72
N LEU A 37 30.58 -39.44 6.97
CA LEU A 37 29.97 -40.75 6.90
C LEU A 37 29.99 -41.22 5.44
N PRO A 38 30.38 -42.46 5.15
CA PRO A 38 30.37 -42.98 3.79
C PRO A 38 28.95 -42.92 3.23
N VAL A 39 28.80 -42.18 2.15
CA VAL A 39 27.53 -42.14 1.41
C VAL A 39 27.34 -43.50 0.74
N PRO A 40 26.20 -44.18 0.94
CA PRO A 40 25.89 -45.41 0.21
C PRO A 40 25.94 -45.14 -1.30
N GLY A 41 26.52 -46.06 -2.05
CA GLY A 41 26.60 -45.99 -3.50
C GLY A 41 25.20 -45.87 -4.14
N PRO A 42 25.13 -45.32 -5.36
CA PRO A 42 23.86 -45.18 -6.06
C PRO A 42 23.19 -46.54 -6.28
N GLN A 43 21.89 -46.58 -6.08
CA GLN A 43 21.06 -47.76 -6.34
C GLN A 43 21.23 -48.19 -7.80
N GLY A 44 21.37 -49.49 -8.05
CA GLY A 44 21.49 -50.05 -9.40
C GLY A 44 20.26 -49.67 -10.27
N PRO A 45 20.45 -49.65 -11.60
CA PRO A 45 19.37 -49.34 -12.51
C PRO A 45 18.23 -50.35 -12.38
N GLN A 46 17.01 -49.81 -12.49
CA GLN A 46 15.80 -50.63 -12.48
C GLN A 46 15.80 -51.61 -13.65
N GLY A 47 15.38 -52.83 -13.43
CA GLY A 47 15.26 -53.81 -14.49
C GLY A 47 14.27 -53.38 -15.58
N PRO A 48 14.43 -53.94 -16.80
CA PRO A 48 13.54 -53.61 -17.90
C PRO A 48 12.09 -53.99 -17.57
N ALA A 49 11.17 -53.11 -18.03
CA ALA A 49 9.74 -53.34 -17.88
C ALA A 49 9.32 -54.72 -18.51
N GLY A 50 8.38 -55.38 -17.84
CA GLY A 50 7.78 -56.59 -18.39
C GLY A 50 7.03 -56.29 -19.69
N ARG A 51 6.91 -57.31 -20.54
CA ARG A 51 6.16 -57.21 -21.80
C ARG A 51 4.69 -56.86 -21.48
N ASP A 52 4.12 -55.97 -22.25
CA ASP A 52 2.71 -55.65 -22.16
C ASP A 52 1.83 -56.87 -22.37
N GLY A 53 0.81 -57.01 -21.56
CA GLY A 53 -0.22 -58.03 -21.72
C GLY A 53 -1.00 -57.80 -23.01
N LYS A 54 -1.50 -58.87 -23.58
CA LYS A 54 -2.39 -58.78 -24.75
C LYS A 54 -3.62 -57.96 -24.37
N ASP A 55 -4.02 -57.04 -25.23
CA ASP A 55 -5.21 -56.25 -25.07
C ASP A 55 -6.45 -57.13 -24.88
N GLY A 56 -7.22 -56.80 -23.86
CA GLY A 56 -8.51 -57.40 -23.60
C GLY A 56 -9.50 -57.06 -24.71
N LYS A 57 -10.44 -57.95 -24.96
CA LYS A 57 -11.53 -57.64 -25.91
C LYS A 57 -12.30 -56.44 -25.39
N ASP A 58 -12.67 -55.53 -26.30
CA ASP A 58 -13.50 -54.37 -26.01
C ASP A 58 -14.80 -54.81 -25.31
N GLY A 59 -15.11 -54.10 -24.21
CA GLY A 59 -16.35 -54.31 -23.49
C GLY A 59 -17.53 -53.78 -24.33
N LYS A 60 -18.69 -54.40 -24.15
CA LYS A 60 -19.92 -53.91 -24.78
C LYS A 60 -20.17 -52.46 -24.36
N GLU A 61 -20.60 -51.61 -25.30
CA GLU A 61 -20.98 -50.25 -25.07
C GLU A 61 -22.05 -50.18 -23.94
N GLY A 62 -21.78 -49.34 -22.93
CA GLY A 62 -22.64 -49.16 -21.79
C GLY A 62 -23.97 -48.45 -22.19
N PRO A 63 -25.02 -48.67 -21.45
CA PRO A 63 -26.26 -47.94 -21.70
C PRO A 63 -26.05 -46.42 -21.55
N GLN A 64 -26.76 -45.66 -22.38
CA GLN A 64 -26.75 -44.20 -22.35
C GLN A 64 -27.07 -43.71 -20.91
N GLY A 65 -26.28 -42.78 -20.41
CA GLY A 65 -26.49 -42.22 -19.08
C GLY A 65 -27.83 -41.50 -18.96
N PRO A 66 -28.39 -41.45 -17.77
CA PRO A 66 -29.62 -40.71 -17.54
C PRO A 66 -29.45 -39.22 -17.86
N GLU A 67 -30.54 -38.62 -18.34
CA GLU A 67 -30.56 -37.16 -18.62
C GLU A 67 -30.17 -36.35 -17.38
N GLY A 68 -29.33 -35.34 -17.53
CA GLY A 68 -28.86 -34.50 -16.46
C GLY A 68 -30.05 -33.77 -15.78
N LYS A 69 -30.01 -33.70 -14.47
CA LYS A 69 -31.00 -32.96 -13.69
C LYS A 69 -31.01 -31.50 -14.13
N THR A 70 -32.20 -30.92 -14.24
CA THR A 70 -32.37 -29.48 -14.48
C THR A 70 -31.57 -28.68 -13.45
N GLY A 71 -30.78 -27.73 -13.91
CA GLY A 71 -29.97 -26.88 -13.04
C GLY A 71 -30.84 -26.12 -12.03
N PRO A 72 -30.34 -25.78 -10.88
CA PRO A 72 -31.04 -24.98 -9.89
C PRO A 72 -31.48 -23.65 -10.49
N LYS A 73 -32.65 -23.15 -10.08
CA LYS A 73 -33.14 -21.83 -10.46
C LYS A 73 -32.06 -20.79 -10.09
N GLY A 74 -31.76 -19.89 -11.02
CA GLY A 74 -30.81 -18.80 -10.75
C GLY A 74 -31.19 -18.04 -9.48
N ILE A 75 -30.18 -17.63 -8.72
CA ILE A 75 -30.39 -16.78 -7.55
C ILE A 75 -31.11 -15.50 -7.95
N GLN A 76 -31.99 -15.02 -7.11
CA GLN A 76 -32.65 -13.74 -7.30
C GLN A 76 -31.57 -12.65 -7.43
N GLY A 77 -31.73 -11.78 -8.40
CA GLY A 77 -30.81 -10.63 -8.54
C GLY A 77 -30.76 -9.80 -7.26
N PRO A 78 -29.69 -9.09 -7.03
CA PRO A 78 -29.59 -8.18 -5.89
C PRO A 78 -30.75 -7.19 -5.89
N ASN A 79 -31.22 -6.82 -4.70
CA ASN A 79 -32.24 -5.78 -4.56
C ASN A 79 -31.79 -4.53 -5.30
N GLY A 80 -32.73 -3.82 -5.91
CA GLY A 80 -32.45 -2.53 -6.53
C GLY A 80 -31.73 -1.62 -5.52
N LYS A 81 -30.78 -0.85 -6.01
CA LYS A 81 -30.02 0.09 -5.17
C LYS A 81 -30.98 1.09 -4.56
N ASP A 82 -30.85 1.32 -3.26
CA ASP A 82 -31.60 2.37 -2.57
C ASP A 82 -31.30 3.72 -3.25
N GLY A 83 -32.33 4.54 -3.42
CA GLY A 83 -32.18 5.86 -4.04
C GLY A 83 -31.13 6.70 -3.30
N LYS A 84 -30.48 7.60 -4.03
CA LYS A 84 -29.47 8.51 -3.47
C LYS A 84 -30.03 9.21 -2.24
N SER A 85 -29.51 8.85 -1.07
CA SER A 85 -29.81 9.54 0.17
C SER A 85 -28.96 10.80 0.23
N SER A 86 -29.49 11.93 -0.20
CA SER A 86 -28.73 13.16 -0.36
C SER A 86 -28.67 14.06 0.86
N LEU A 87 -29.46 13.78 1.90
CA LEU A 87 -29.48 14.65 3.09
C LEU A 87 -29.79 13.79 4.33
N SER A 88 -28.92 13.84 5.32
CA SER A 88 -29.32 13.53 6.68
C SER A 88 -30.31 14.60 7.17
N SER A 89 -31.23 14.23 8.06
CA SER A 89 -32.25 15.13 8.64
C SER A 89 -31.72 16.38 9.34
N SER A 90 -30.40 16.54 9.41
CA SER A 90 -29.67 17.68 10.01
C SER A 90 -29.04 18.64 8.99
N GLY A 91 -29.28 18.46 7.69
CA GLY A 91 -28.61 19.26 6.66
C GLY A 91 -27.15 18.89 6.42
N GLN A 92 -26.65 17.85 7.05
CA GLN A 92 -25.31 17.31 6.80
C GLN A 92 -25.32 16.51 5.51
N GLN A 93 -24.29 16.71 4.70
CA GLN A 93 -24.06 15.92 3.50
C GLN A 93 -23.47 14.58 3.90
N ALA A 94 -24.07 13.49 3.45
CA ALA A 94 -23.55 12.14 3.64
C ALA A 94 -23.42 11.45 2.28
N GLY A 95 -22.39 10.63 2.13
CA GLY A 95 -22.17 9.90 0.90
C GLY A 95 -20.78 9.28 0.83
N TRP A 96 -20.53 8.55 -0.24
CA TRP A 96 -19.22 7.92 -0.44
C TRP A 96 -18.94 7.66 -1.93
N ALA A 97 -17.67 7.47 -2.23
CA ALA A 97 -17.21 7.00 -3.54
C ALA A 97 -15.96 6.14 -3.39
N SER A 98 -15.74 5.26 -4.34
CA SER A 98 -14.52 4.46 -4.43
C SER A 98 -13.88 4.58 -5.80
N TYR A 99 -12.55 4.58 -5.81
CA TYR A 99 -11.73 4.73 -7.00
C TYR A 99 -10.66 3.65 -7.00
N PHE A 100 -10.57 2.89 -8.08
CA PHE A 100 -9.58 1.85 -8.27
C PHE A 100 -8.51 2.33 -9.24
N ASN A 101 -7.26 1.99 -8.96
CA ASN A 101 -6.17 2.34 -9.85
C ASN A 101 -6.15 1.39 -11.05
N GLY A 102 -6.47 1.91 -12.22
CA GLY A 102 -6.56 1.11 -13.46
C GLY A 102 -5.20 0.65 -14.01
N SER A 103 -4.12 1.28 -13.57
CA SER A 103 -2.75 0.90 -13.95
C SER A 103 -1.79 1.18 -12.78
N PRO A 104 -1.83 0.36 -11.73
CA PRO A 104 -0.96 0.53 -10.58
C PRO A 104 0.51 0.49 -11.01
N SER A 105 1.28 1.45 -10.53
CA SER A 105 2.72 1.55 -10.80
C SER A 105 3.48 1.76 -9.50
N ASP A 106 4.71 1.27 -9.49
CA ASP A 106 5.61 1.39 -8.36
C ASP A 106 6.13 2.83 -8.22
N ILE A 107 5.84 3.47 -7.10
CA ILE A 107 6.28 4.82 -6.75
C ILE A 107 7.41 4.71 -5.74
N ARG A 108 8.60 5.20 -6.08
CA ARG A 108 9.76 5.18 -5.18
C ARG A 108 9.66 6.27 -4.14
N LEU A 109 9.85 5.87 -2.90
CA LEU A 109 9.90 6.72 -1.71
C LEU A 109 11.33 6.75 -1.14
N GLY A 110 11.60 7.69 -0.24
CA GLY A 110 12.86 7.81 0.49
C GLY A 110 13.11 9.26 0.91
N ALA A 111 14.01 9.47 1.87
CA ALA A 111 14.30 10.79 2.45
C ALA A 111 14.77 11.83 1.41
N THR A 112 15.32 11.39 0.28
CA THR A 112 15.80 12.27 -0.81
C THR A 112 14.87 12.36 -1.99
N LYS A 113 13.68 11.77 -1.91
CA LYS A 113 12.69 11.76 -2.99
C LYS A 113 11.63 12.83 -2.74
N GLY A 114 11.11 13.41 -3.83
CA GLY A 114 10.07 14.43 -3.76
C GLY A 114 10.54 15.75 -3.13
N ILE A 115 9.60 16.62 -2.79
CA ILE A 115 9.84 17.87 -2.07
C ILE A 115 9.82 17.55 -0.57
N ASP A 116 10.89 17.83 0.13
CA ASP A 116 11.07 17.54 1.57
C ASP A 116 10.78 16.05 1.92
N GLY A 117 11.10 15.14 0.99
CA GLY A 117 10.85 13.72 1.13
C GLY A 117 9.40 13.27 0.85
N TRP A 118 8.49 14.20 0.56
CA TRP A 118 7.09 13.90 0.22
C TRP A 118 6.93 13.58 -1.26
N VAL A 119 6.31 12.46 -1.55
CA VAL A 119 6.06 11.97 -2.91
C VAL A 119 4.55 11.86 -3.14
N ASN A 120 4.07 12.41 -4.25
CA ASN A 120 2.65 12.34 -4.60
C ASN A 120 2.21 10.91 -4.86
N LEU A 121 1.14 10.48 -4.22
CA LEU A 121 0.43 9.27 -4.60
C LEU A 121 -0.34 9.53 -5.89
N GLN A 122 -0.05 8.74 -6.89
CA GLN A 122 -0.69 8.85 -8.19
C GLN A 122 -1.58 7.65 -8.45
N MET A 123 -2.75 7.92 -8.96
CA MET A 123 -3.69 6.91 -9.40
C MET A 123 -4.06 7.19 -10.87
N VAL A 124 -3.91 6.18 -11.71
CA VAL A 124 -4.41 6.22 -13.08
C VAL A 124 -5.90 5.88 -13.03
N SER A 125 -6.70 6.56 -13.82
CA SER A 125 -8.14 6.30 -13.90
C SER A 125 -8.42 4.83 -14.19
N GLY A 126 -9.13 4.20 -13.28
CA GLY A 126 -9.66 2.85 -13.38
C GLY A 126 -11.17 2.89 -13.17
N GLU A 127 -11.71 1.81 -12.65
CA GLU A 127 -13.11 1.75 -12.26
C GLU A 127 -13.37 2.67 -11.07
N SER A 128 -14.54 3.32 -11.05
CA SER A 128 -15.02 4.11 -9.92
C SER A 128 -16.47 3.78 -9.63
N ASN A 129 -16.83 3.87 -8.35
CA ASN A 129 -18.23 3.87 -7.94
C ASN A 129 -18.52 5.21 -7.26
N GLU A 130 -19.29 6.04 -7.92
CA GLU A 130 -19.66 7.39 -7.51
C GLU A 130 -21.19 7.54 -7.34
N GLU A 131 -21.90 6.42 -7.28
CA GLU A 131 -23.38 6.41 -7.21
C GLU A 131 -23.93 7.06 -5.94
N PHE A 132 -23.15 7.04 -4.87
CA PHE A 132 -23.52 7.56 -3.56
C PHE A 132 -22.84 8.87 -3.19
N LEU A 133 -22.37 9.62 -4.17
CA LEU A 133 -21.85 10.97 -3.94
C LEU A 133 -22.92 11.88 -3.35
N PRO A 134 -22.57 12.79 -2.44
CA PRO A 134 -23.45 13.89 -2.03
C PRO A 134 -23.93 14.68 -3.27
N SER A 135 -25.17 15.17 -3.22
CA SER A 135 -25.84 15.78 -4.39
C SER A 135 -25.09 16.91 -5.07
N ASP A 136 -24.31 17.66 -4.29
CA ASP A 136 -23.58 18.83 -4.77
C ASP A 136 -22.13 18.51 -5.20
N CYS A 137 -21.71 17.25 -5.02
CA CYS A 137 -20.38 16.77 -5.40
C CYS A 137 -20.42 16.12 -6.77
N VAL A 138 -19.39 16.38 -7.58
CA VAL A 138 -19.25 15.79 -8.92
C VAL A 138 -18.41 14.52 -8.85
N SER A 139 -17.28 14.58 -8.16
CA SER A 139 -16.35 13.48 -7.95
C SER A 139 -15.39 13.85 -6.84
N PHE A 140 -14.94 12.87 -6.05
CA PHE A 140 -13.89 13.10 -5.04
C PHE A 140 -12.47 12.90 -5.59
N TRP A 141 -12.33 12.38 -6.80
CA TRP A 141 -11.05 12.21 -7.46
C TRP A 141 -11.04 12.86 -8.85
N ASN A 142 -10.12 13.79 -9.06
CA ASN A 142 -9.89 14.37 -10.37
C ASN A 142 -8.76 13.62 -11.08
N SER A 143 -9.11 12.80 -12.04
CA SER A 143 -8.16 11.98 -12.81
C SER A 143 -7.18 12.80 -13.65
N HIS A 144 -7.52 14.03 -14.00
CA HIS A 144 -6.67 14.93 -14.80
C HIS A 144 -5.56 15.54 -13.95
N SER A 145 -5.95 16.15 -12.81
CA SER A 145 -5.00 16.79 -11.89
C SER A 145 -4.34 15.81 -10.92
N LYS A 146 -4.83 14.57 -10.82
CA LYS A 146 -4.41 13.55 -9.84
C LYS A 146 -4.59 14.01 -8.38
N MET A 147 -5.67 14.71 -8.13
CA MET A 147 -5.97 15.34 -6.85
C MET A 147 -7.33 14.90 -6.31
N LEU A 148 -7.44 14.88 -5.00
CA LEU A 148 -8.73 14.81 -4.31
C LEU A 148 -9.48 16.14 -4.53
N ASN A 149 -10.79 16.04 -4.72
CA ASN A 149 -11.66 17.17 -4.97
C ASN A 149 -12.78 17.16 -3.93
N PHE A 150 -12.89 18.21 -3.15
CA PHE A 150 -13.91 18.35 -2.11
C PHE A 150 -14.95 19.43 -2.45
N LYS A 151 -14.97 19.88 -3.71
CA LYS A 151 -15.93 20.87 -4.17
C LYS A 151 -17.36 20.34 -4.05
N GLY A 152 -18.21 21.13 -3.45
CA GLY A 152 -19.60 20.78 -3.18
C GLY A 152 -19.85 20.33 -1.74
N LEU A 153 -18.80 20.07 -0.93
CA LEU A 153 -18.98 19.77 0.47
C LEU A 153 -19.25 21.02 1.29
N ASN A 154 -20.07 20.90 2.33
CA ASN A 154 -20.32 21.98 3.28
C ASN A 154 -19.11 22.20 4.20
N VAL A 155 -18.95 23.41 4.68
CA VAL A 155 -18.04 23.71 5.79
C VAL A 155 -18.54 22.95 7.03
N GLY A 156 -17.63 22.28 7.71
CA GLY A 156 -17.94 21.39 8.84
C GLY A 156 -18.10 19.91 8.46
N ALA A 157 -18.15 19.57 7.16
CA ALA A 157 -18.21 18.18 6.72
C ALA A 157 -16.97 17.41 7.19
N GLN A 158 -17.20 16.20 7.67
CA GLN A 158 -16.14 15.24 8.02
C GLN A 158 -15.91 14.31 6.85
N VAL A 159 -14.68 14.28 6.35
CA VAL A 159 -14.28 13.43 5.24
C VAL A 159 -13.32 12.36 5.74
N PHE A 160 -13.64 11.11 5.48
CA PHE A 160 -12.77 9.97 5.76
C PHE A 160 -12.24 9.44 4.43
N ILE A 161 -10.93 9.40 4.31
CA ILE A 161 -10.25 8.93 3.10
C ILE A 161 -9.46 7.69 3.46
N THR A 162 -9.85 6.56 2.91
CA THR A 162 -9.14 5.29 3.09
C THR A 162 -8.28 5.03 1.86
N TYR A 163 -6.99 4.93 2.08
CA TYR A 163 -6.00 4.57 1.08
C TYR A 163 -5.63 3.10 1.23
N ASN A 164 -5.78 2.32 0.17
CA ASN A 164 -5.35 0.93 0.12
C ASN A 164 -4.14 0.84 -0.80
N PHE A 165 -3.02 0.41 -0.26
CA PHE A 165 -1.76 0.34 -1.00
C PHE A 165 -0.88 -0.80 -0.53
N GLU A 166 -0.01 -1.24 -1.42
CA GLU A 166 1.09 -2.13 -1.13
C GLU A 166 2.36 -1.31 -0.87
N LEU A 167 3.00 -1.55 0.25
CA LEU A 167 4.26 -0.91 0.64
C LEU A 167 5.35 -1.96 0.68
N THR A 168 6.43 -1.74 -0.07
CA THR A 168 7.66 -2.53 0.01
C THR A 168 8.73 -1.72 0.71
N THR A 169 9.21 -2.21 1.85
CA THR A 169 10.32 -1.59 2.59
C THR A 169 11.62 -2.31 2.29
N PHE A 170 12.69 -1.55 2.04
CA PHE A 170 14.03 -2.08 1.74
C PHE A 170 14.97 -2.00 2.95
N ASN A 171 14.54 -1.33 4.03
CA ASN A 171 15.28 -1.19 5.28
C ASN A 171 14.42 -1.64 6.46
N THR A 172 15.07 -1.94 7.57
CA THR A 172 14.41 -2.22 8.85
C THR A 172 14.03 -0.93 9.55
N ASN A 173 12.96 -0.97 10.35
CA ASN A 173 12.43 0.17 11.11
C ASN A 173 12.09 1.40 10.25
N THR A 174 11.57 1.18 9.05
CA THR A 174 11.12 2.25 8.16
C THR A 174 9.86 2.90 8.71
N GLU A 175 9.90 4.18 8.97
CA GLU A 175 8.73 4.97 9.32
C GLU A 175 8.05 5.51 8.07
N VAL A 176 6.72 5.49 8.09
CA VAL A 176 5.89 5.88 6.95
C VAL A 176 4.84 6.89 7.40
N TRP A 177 4.82 8.04 6.74
CA TRP A 177 3.84 9.10 6.95
C TRP A 177 3.00 9.32 5.70
N LEU A 178 1.72 9.59 5.92
CA LEU A 178 0.81 10.07 4.89
C LEU A 178 0.40 11.50 5.23
N ARG A 179 0.32 12.36 4.21
CA ARG A 179 -0.36 13.63 4.33
C ARG A 179 -1.32 13.88 3.18
N THR A 180 -2.39 14.59 3.46
CA THR A 180 -3.22 15.25 2.47
C THR A 180 -2.83 16.73 2.46
N PHE A 181 -2.18 17.15 1.38
CA PHE A 181 -1.64 18.49 1.21
C PHE A 181 -2.57 19.34 0.34
N PHE A 182 -2.89 20.55 0.79
CA PHE A 182 -3.73 21.53 0.10
C PHE A 182 -2.85 22.64 -0.49
N PRO A 183 -2.46 22.56 -1.77
CA PRO A 183 -1.48 23.47 -2.37
C PRO A 183 -1.90 24.93 -2.36
N SER A 184 -3.20 25.21 -2.41
CA SER A 184 -3.74 26.58 -2.45
C SER A 184 -3.58 27.36 -1.14
N HIS A 185 -3.27 26.68 -0.03
CA HIS A 185 -3.21 27.27 1.31
C HIS A 185 -1.99 26.87 2.10
N GLU A 186 -1.13 26.02 1.52
CA GLU A 186 0.02 25.41 2.21
C GLU A 186 -0.38 24.67 3.51
N GLN A 187 -1.64 24.20 3.57
CA GLN A 187 -2.16 23.42 4.69
C GLN A 187 -1.98 21.93 4.41
N GLU A 188 -1.82 21.19 5.49
CA GLU A 188 -1.72 19.73 5.40
C GLU A 188 -2.37 19.05 6.61
N VAL A 189 -2.87 17.86 6.39
CA VAL A 189 -3.22 16.91 7.44
C VAL A 189 -2.25 15.75 7.32
N ALA A 190 -1.33 15.63 8.26
CA ALA A 190 -0.31 14.59 8.27
C ALA A 190 -0.58 13.56 9.36
N SER A 191 -0.29 12.30 9.07
CA SER A 191 -0.48 11.17 9.99
C SER A 191 0.67 10.18 9.84
N LEU A 192 1.18 9.68 10.98
CA LEU A 192 2.08 8.54 10.98
C LEU A 192 1.27 7.27 10.74
N ILE A 193 1.56 6.54 9.68
CA ILE A 193 0.95 5.24 9.39
C ILE A 193 1.52 4.18 10.33
N GLY A 194 2.83 4.18 10.50
CA GLY A 194 3.50 3.24 11.38
C GLY A 194 5.01 3.14 11.15
N SER A 195 5.65 2.28 11.95
CA SER A 195 7.05 1.89 11.82
C SER A 195 7.13 0.41 11.47
N PHE A 196 7.75 0.10 10.35
CA PHE A 196 7.83 -1.24 9.76
C PHE A 196 9.19 -1.86 10.04
N LYS A 197 9.22 -2.86 10.91
CA LYS A 197 10.47 -3.43 11.45
C LYS A 197 11.27 -4.27 10.47
N TYR A 198 10.63 -4.82 9.45
CA TYR A 198 11.24 -5.80 8.56
C TYR A 198 11.22 -5.32 7.11
N GLN A 199 12.22 -5.73 6.33
CA GLN A 199 12.20 -5.62 4.87
C GLN A 199 11.14 -6.59 4.34
N HIS A 200 10.00 -6.06 3.95
CA HIS A 200 8.84 -6.87 3.55
C HIS A 200 7.87 -6.11 2.66
N VAL A 201 6.94 -6.83 2.07
CA VAL A 201 5.79 -6.27 1.36
C VAL A 201 4.60 -6.27 2.30
N TYR A 202 4.02 -5.10 2.54
CA TYR A 202 2.88 -4.89 3.43
C TYR A 202 1.68 -4.42 2.65
N ASN A 203 0.52 -5.06 2.85
CA ASN A 203 -0.76 -4.54 2.37
C ASN A 203 -1.36 -3.65 3.46
N ILE A 204 -1.53 -2.38 3.16
CA ILE A 204 -1.96 -1.37 4.12
C ILE A 204 -3.29 -0.79 3.69
N SER A 205 -4.21 -0.70 4.65
CA SER A 205 -5.43 0.09 4.56
C SER A 205 -5.38 1.14 5.65
N PHE A 206 -5.26 2.41 5.27
CA PHE A 206 -5.12 3.51 6.22
C PHE A 206 -6.18 4.58 5.96
N THR A 207 -6.92 4.95 7.01
CA THR A 207 -7.95 5.98 6.94
C THR A 207 -7.49 7.26 7.60
N GLN A 208 -7.55 8.35 6.86
CA GLN A 208 -7.31 9.70 7.34
C GLN A 208 -8.62 10.46 7.43
N GLN A 209 -8.84 11.17 8.53
CA GLN A 209 -9.97 12.05 8.71
C GLN A 209 -9.57 13.50 8.43
N ILE A 210 -10.40 14.20 7.68
CA ILE A 210 -10.22 15.61 7.34
C ILE A 210 -11.52 16.35 7.65
N PHE A 211 -11.41 17.55 8.20
CA PHE A 211 -12.53 18.47 8.39
C PHE A 211 -12.48 19.57 7.33
N ILE A 212 -13.60 19.84 6.68
CA ILE A 212 -13.72 20.96 5.76
C ILE A 212 -13.94 22.24 6.56
N GLU A 213 -12.87 22.94 6.89
CA GLU A 213 -12.90 24.11 7.77
C GLU A 213 -13.39 25.37 7.05
N ASN A 214 -13.14 25.48 5.74
CA ASN A 214 -13.51 26.64 4.96
C ASN A 214 -13.62 26.31 3.46
N GLN A 215 -14.32 27.18 2.73
CA GLN A 215 -14.53 27.00 1.29
C GLN A 215 -13.25 27.08 0.45
N LYS A 216 -12.19 27.64 0.97
CA LYS A 216 -10.93 27.73 0.25
C LYS A 216 -10.27 26.35 0.09
N MET A 217 -10.52 25.40 0.99
CA MET A 217 -10.03 24.02 0.86
C MET A 217 -10.53 23.29 -0.41
N TRP A 218 -11.60 23.80 -1.05
CA TRP A 218 -12.13 23.22 -2.29
C TRP A 218 -11.39 23.65 -3.55
N GLY A 219 -10.75 24.82 -3.52
CA GLY A 219 -10.42 25.60 -4.72
C GLY A 219 -9.55 24.85 -5.74
N ASN A 220 -8.50 24.18 -5.29
CA ASN A 220 -7.53 23.53 -6.17
C ASN A 220 -7.30 22.05 -5.85
N GLY A 221 -8.17 21.48 -5.02
CA GLY A 221 -8.05 20.08 -4.60
C GLY A 221 -6.93 19.84 -3.57
N ALA A 222 -6.75 18.59 -3.20
CA ALA A 222 -5.73 18.16 -2.27
C ALA A 222 -4.91 17.00 -2.85
N VAL A 223 -3.62 16.99 -2.55
CA VAL A 223 -2.67 15.98 -3.05
C VAL A 223 -2.35 15.00 -1.94
N PRO A 224 -2.68 13.72 -2.08
CA PRO A 224 -2.21 12.71 -1.16
C PRO A 224 -0.72 12.44 -1.41
N GLN A 225 0.06 12.44 -0.34
CA GLN A 225 1.51 12.25 -0.41
C GLN A 225 1.97 11.28 0.66
N LEU A 226 2.98 10.47 0.35
CA LEU A 226 3.69 9.62 1.30
C LEU A 226 5.14 10.09 1.46
N ARG A 227 5.66 9.86 2.66
CA ARG A 227 7.08 10.04 2.99
C ARG A 227 7.56 8.85 3.81
N THR A 228 8.80 8.46 3.58
CA THR A 228 9.53 7.47 4.39
C THR A 228 10.90 8.03 4.77
N ASP A 229 11.42 7.61 5.91
CA ASP A 229 12.79 7.95 6.36
C ASP A 229 13.86 7.14 5.62
N TYR A 230 13.51 5.95 5.11
CA TYR A 230 14.38 5.09 4.31
C TYR A 230 13.76 4.79 2.95
N ASP A 231 14.56 4.22 2.06
CA ASP A 231 14.10 3.81 0.74
C ASP A 231 12.99 2.76 0.86
N ALA A 232 11.91 3.01 0.15
CA ALA A 232 10.75 2.14 0.05
C ALA A 232 10.11 2.31 -1.34
N SER A 233 9.11 1.48 -1.64
CA SER A 233 8.23 1.71 -2.78
C SER A 233 6.79 1.48 -2.39
N VAL A 234 5.88 2.13 -3.10
CA VAL A 234 4.44 2.02 -2.87
C VAL A 234 3.69 1.84 -4.19
N ILE A 235 2.68 0.98 -4.15
CA ILE A 235 1.69 0.81 -5.21
C ILE A 235 0.33 1.16 -4.64
N LEU A 236 -0.25 2.29 -5.07
CA LEU A 236 -1.60 2.68 -4.67
C LEU A 236 -2.62 1.86 -5.46
N ASN A 237 -3.44 1.08 -4.77
CA ASN A 237 -4.44 0.19 -5.37
C ASN A 237 -5.81 0.85 -5.49
N SER A 238 -6.27 1.50 -4.44
CA SER A 238 -7.58 2.17 -4.42
C SER A 238 -7.65 3.27 -3.36
N VAL A 239 -8.60 4.18 -3.57
CA VAL A 239 -8.98 5.23 -2.62
C VAL A 239 -10.49 5.14 -2.40
N TYR A 240 -10.91 5.11 -1.16
CA TYR A 240 -12.30 5.21 -0.74
C TYR A 240 -12.51 6.50 0.02
N VAL A 241 -13.53 7.25 -0.32
CA VAL A 241 -13.87 8.52 0.34
C VAL A 241 -15.28 8.45 0.85
N SER A 242 -15.48 8.77 2.13
CA SER A 242 -16.82 8.90 2.70
C SER A 242 -16.96 10.22 3.46
N VAL A 243 -18.17 10.73 3.50
CA VAL A 243 -18.55 12.01 4.12
C VAL A 243 -19.70 11.76 5.08
N VAL A 244 -19.63 12.38 6.26
CA VAL A 244 -20.65 12.34 7.31
C VAL A 244 -20.87 13.73 7.89
#